data_873d2fb33c43d49d98ee5011604ae441
#
_entry.id   873d2fb33c43d49d98ee5011604ae441
#
_cell.length_a   1.000
_cell.length_b   1.000
_cell.length_c   1.000
_cell.angle_alpha   90.00
_cell.angle_beta   90.00
_cell.angle_gamma   90.00
#
_symmetry.space_group_name_H-M   'P 1'
#
loop_
_entity.id
_entity.type
_entity.pdbx_description
1 polymer ?
#
loop_
_entity_poly.entity_id
_entity_poly.type
_entity_poly.pdbx_seq_one_letter_code
_entity_poly.pdbx_strand_id
1 'polypeptide(L)'
;NEDHSQPKIFGAVVVKAGAKDSPNTGIAHYFEHMMFKGTDKIGTIDYESEKVLLDIIAEKYDALADTEDPKMRAHLQQIINDLSVRAAEYVIPNEFDRLISRFGGTKLNAGTSYDYTLYFNTFSPQYISQWAEINSERLVNPVFRLFQSELETVYEEKNMYGDTMASVAIEKLTERYFYP
;
A
#
# COMPACT_ATOMS: atom_id res chain seq x y z
N ASN A 1 2.79 8.46 -25.70
CA ASN A 1 3.39 9.65 -26.31
C ASN A 1 4.89 9.42 -26.46
N GLU A 2 5.44 9.51 -27.66
CA GLU A 2 6.88 9.38 -27.91
C GLU A 2 7.55 10.75 -27.79
N ASP A 3 8.58 10.81 -26.95
CA ASP A 3 9.47 11.95 -26.82
C ASP A 3 10.92 11.44 -26.84
N HIS A 4 11.65 11.76 -27.90
CA HIS A 4 13.02 11.29 -28.11
C HIS A 4 14.07 12.26 -27.53
N SER A 5 13.67 13.29 -26.80
CA SER A 5 14.59 14.26 -26.19
C SER A 5 15.41 13.67 -25.03
N GLN A 6 14.94 12.57 -24.42
CA GLN A 6 15.63 11.85 -23.34
C GLN A 6 15.48 10.34 -23.46
N PRO A 7 16.52 9.54 -23.16
CA PRO A 7 16.47 8.08 -23.20
C PRO A 7 15.79 7.53 -21.93
N LYS A 8 14.56 7.98 -21.64
CA LYS A 8 13.79 7.60 -20.46
C LYS A 8 12.34 7.34 -20.82
N ILE A 9 11.73 6.37 -20.13
CA ILE A 9 10.30 6.10 -20.17
C ILE A 9 9.70 6.54 -18.84
N PHE A 10 8.58 7.25 -18.89
CA PHE A 10 7.68 7.41 -17.75
C PHE A 10 6.66 6.28 -17.81
N GLY A 11 6.72 5.36 -16.87
CA GLY A 11 5.77 4.27 -16.71
C GLY A 11 4.77 4.57 -15.62
N ALA A 12 3.50 4.30 -15.89
CA ALA A 12 2.42 4.52 -14.95
C ALA A 12 1.38 3.39 -14.99
N VAL A 13 0.91 3.00 -13.83
CA VAL A 13 -0.24 2.12 -13.63
C VAL A 13 -1.35 2.93 -13.00
N VAL A 14 -2.50 2.99 -13.64
CA VAL A 14 -3.68 3.71 -13.16
C VAL A 14 -4.75 2.70 -12.77
N VAL A 15 -5.14 2.70 -11.51
CA VAL A 15 -6.25 1.91 -10.97
C VAL A 15 -7.47 2.81 -10.84
N LYS A 16 -8.59 2.42 -11.45
CA LYS A 16 -9.86 3.17 -11.38
C LYS A 16 -10.58 2.92 -10.05
N ALA A 17 -9.87 3.14 -8.96
CA ALA A 17 -10.39 3.11 -7.60
C ALA A 17 -9.71 4.22 -6.82
N GLY A 18 -10.47 5.01 -6.11
CA GLY A 18 -9.97 6.14 -5.34
C GLY A 18 -10.80 6.40 -4.09
N ALA A 19 -10.58 7.54 -3.46
CA ALA A 19 -11.21 7.86 -2.18
C ALA A 19 -12.76 7.86 -2.23
N LYS A 20 -13.37 8.16 -3.38
CA LYS A 20 -14.82 8.13 -3.55
C LYS A 20 -15.45 6.74 -3.45
N ASP A 21 -14.69 5.68 -3.76
CA ASP A 21 -15.19 4.30 -3.79
C ASP A 21 -15.36 3.72 -2.37
N SER A 22 -14.73 4.37 -1.39
CA SER A 22 -14.86 4.03 0.04
C SER A 22 -14.81 5.30 0.89
N PRO A 23 -15.86 6.12 0.86
CA PRO A 23 -15.87 7.44 1.48
C PRO A 23 -15.62 7.37 2.99
N ASN A 24 -14.85 8.33 3.49
CA ASN A 24 -14.50 8.51 4.91
C ASN A 24 -13.69 7.38 5.56
N THR A 25 -13.24 6.38 4.82
CA THR A 25 -12.49 5.24 5.36
C THR A 25 -10.97 5.39 5.21
N GLY A 26 -10.52 6.12 4.17
CA GLY A 26 -9.09 6.20 3.82
C GLY A 26 -8.52 4.90 3.23
N ILE A 27 -9.38 3.89 2.96
CA ILE A 27 -8.94 2.56 2.56
C ILE A 27 -8.21 2.56 1.21
N ALA A 28 -8.60 3.41 0.26
CA ALA A 28 -7.94 3.52 -1.03
C ALA A 28 -6.47 3.98 -0.88
N HIS A 29 -6.21 4.98 -0.04
CA HIS A 29 -4.86 5.44 0.29
C HIS A 29 -4.07 4.38 1.05
N TYR A 30 -4.71 3.69 1.98
CA TYR A 30 -4.08 2.60 2.70
C TYR A 30 -3.69 1.44 1.77
N PHE A 31 -4.54 1.05 0.82
CA PHE A 31 -4.20 0.06 -0.21
C PHE A 31 -3.05 0.52 -1.10
N GLU A 32 -2.96 1.80 -1.43
CA GLU A 32 -1.83 2.36 -2.16
C GLU A 32 -0.52 2.00 -1.46
N HIS A 33 -0.40 2.25 -0.14
CA HIS A 33 0.77 1.90 0.66
C HIS A 33 1.03 0.39 0.71
N MET A 34 -0.02 -0.40 0.89
CA MET A 34 0.09 -1.85 0.97
C MET A 34 0.63 -2.47 -0.32
N MET A 35 0.39 -1.86 -1.47
CA MET A 35 0.92 -2.31 -2.76
C MET A 35 2.45 -2.18 -2.90
N PHE A 36 3.13 -1.50 -1.99
CA PHE A 36 4.60 -1.46 -1.92
C PHE A 36 5.21 -2.51 -0.99
N LYS A 37 4.39 -3.26 -0.25
CA LYS A 37 4.87 -4.26 0.71
C LYS A 37 5.36 -5.55 0.05
N GLY A 38 5.10 -5.73 -1.24
CA GLY A 38 5.57 -6.85 -2.05
C GLY A 38 4.51 -7.90 -2.35
N THR A 39 4.98 -9.08 -2.71
CA THR A 39 4.17 -10.21 -3.19
C THR A 39 4.59 -11.51 -2.50
N ASP A 40 4.10 -12.65 -2.97
CA ASP A 40 4.59 -13.96 -2.55
C ASP A 40 6.06 -14.25 -2.94
N LYS A 41 6.64 -13.43 -3.88
CA LYS A 41 8.01 -13.55 -4.38
C LYS A 41 8.90 -12.35 -4.05
N ILE A 42 8.31 -11.20 -3.75
CA ILE A 42 9.00 -9.93 -3.49
C ILE A 42 8.70 -9.47 -2.07
N GLY A 43 9.72 -9.08 -1.33
CA GLY A 43 9.55 -8.54 0.02
C GLY A 43 9.55 -9.59 1.13
N THR A 44 9.92 -10.83 0.83
CA THR A 44 10.01 -11.92 1.81
C THR A 44 11.23 -12.80 1.57
N ILE A 45 11.78 -13.36 2.65
CA ILE A 45 12.87 -14.36 2.58
C ILE A 45 12.33 -15.79 2.50
N ASP A 46 11.11 -16.03 2.99
CA ASP A 46 10.42 -17.33 2.98
C ASP A 46 8.91 -17.10 3.12
N TYR A 47 8.22 -17.04 1.99
CA TYR A 47 6.80 -16.78 1.95
C TYR A 47 5.96 -17.90 2.57
N GLU A 48 6.35 -19.16 2.41
CA GLU A 48 5.59 -20.30 2.94
C GLU A 48 5.52 -20.24 4.47
N SER A 49 6.63 -19.90 5.12
CA SER A 49 6.69 -19.72 6.57
C SER A 49 5.98 -18.42 7.02
N GLU A 50 6.16 -17.32 6.28
CA GLU A 50 5.49 -16.04 6.53
C GLU A 50 3.96 -16.19 6.43
N LYS A 51 3.48 -16.87 5.38
CA LYS A 51 2.05 -17.07 5.09
C LYS A 51 1.31 -17.69 6.25
N VAL A 52 1.88 -18.68 6.91
CA VAL A 52 1.25 -19.32 8.08
C VAL A 52 0.94 -18.29 9.18
N LEU A 53 1.85 -17.35 9.42
CA LEU A 53 1.65 -16.30 10.42
C LEU A 53 0.62 -15.27 9.94
N LEU A 54 0.67 -14.89 8.66
CA LEU A 54 -0.28 -13.95 8.06
C LEU A 54 -1.70 -14.49 8.08
N ASP A 55 -1.89 -15.76 7.77
CA ASP A 55 -3.21 -16.43 7.82
C ASP A 55 -3.78 -16.42 9.26
N ILE A 56 -2.95 -16.72 10.27
CA ILE A 56 -3.38 -16.65 11.67
C ILE A 56 -3.71 -15.21 12.07
N ILE A 57 -2.92 -14.24 11.65
CA ILE A 57 -3.19 -12.82 11.91
C ILE A 57 -4.54 -12.41 11.33
N ALA A 58 -4.85 -12.82 10.10
CA ALA A 58 -6.14 -12.55 9.46
C ALA A 58 -7.30 -13.14 10.28
N GLU A 59 -7.22 -14.40 10.70
CA GLU A 59 -8.22 -15.03 11.57
C GLU A 59 -8.42 -14.26 12.91
N LYS A 60 -7.34 -13.72 13.48
CA LYS A 60 -7.45 -12.95 14.73
C LYS A 60 -8.07 -11.57 14.50
N TYR A 61 -7.86 -10.95 13.33
CA TYR A 61 -8.57 -9.73 12.96
C TYR A 61 -10.07 -9.98 12.77
N ASP A 62 -10.47 -11.09 12.14
CA ASP A 62 -11.87 -11.47 12.01
C ASP A 62 -12.51 -11.67 13.40
N ALA A 63 -11.86 -12.40 14.29
CA ALA A 63 -12.32 -12.58 15.67
C ALA A 63 -12.39 -11.23 16.45
N LEU A 64 -11.47 -10.30 16.17
CA LEU A 64 -11.46 -8.97 16.78
C LEU A 64 -12.65 -8.12 16.28
N ALA A 65 -13.03 -8.28 15.02
CA ALA A 65 -14.20 -7.60 14.45
C ALA A 65 -15.52 -8.13 15.05
N ASP A 66 -15.57 -9.42 15.36
CA ASP A 66 -16.78 -10.11 15.85
C ASP A 66 -17.02 -9.95 17.37
N THR A 67 -16.07 -9.39 18.13
CA THR A 67 -16.23 -9.26 19.59
C THR A 67 -16.31 -7.80 20.05
N GLU A 68 -17.24 -7.53 20.96
CA GLU A 68 -17.38 -6.24 21.65
C GLU A 68 -16.77 -6.26 23.07
N ASP A 69 -16.41 -7.44 23.62
CA ASP A 69 -15.83 -7.55 24.95
C ASP A 69 -14.45 -6.88 25.00
N PRO A 70 -14.27 -5.81 25.83
CA PRO A 70 -13.01 -5.08 25.89
C PRO A 70 -11.80 -5.94 26.31
N LYS A 71 -12.02 -6.94 27.17
CA LYS A 71 -10.92 -7.83 27.59
C LYS A 71 -10.50 -8.78 26.47
N MET A 72 -11.48 -9.33 25.76
CA MET A 72 -11.21 -10.19 24.60
C MET A 72 -10.53 -9.39 23.48
N ARG A 73 -11.00 -8.18 23.21
CA ARG A 73 -10.36 -7.28 22.23
C ARG A 73 -8.90 -7.00 22.56
N ALA A 74 -8.61 -6.62 23.80
CA ALA A 74 -7.23 -6.37 24.24
C ALA A 74 -6.35 -7.63 24.12
N HIS A 75 -6.88 -8.80 24.45
CA HIS A 75 -6.17 -10.06 24.31
C HIS A 75 -5.87 -10.40 22.83
N LEU A 76 -6.86 -10.25 21.94
CA LEU A 76 -6.67 -10.49 20.50
C LEU A 76 -5.66 -9.50 19.89
N GLN A 77 -5.71 -8.23 20.27
CA GLN A 77 -4.74 -7.23 19.85
C GLN A 77 -3.30 -7.59 20.26
N GLN A 78 -3.12 -8.10 21.48
CA GLN A 78 -1.81 -8.56 21.92
C GLN A 78 -1.31 -9.75 21.09
N ILE A 79 -2.17 -10.73 20.80
CA ILE A 79 -1.82 -11.88 19.93
C ILE A 79 -1.45 -11.40 18.53
N ILE A 80 -2.23 -10.50 17.94
CA ILE A 80 -1.96 -9.92 16.61
C ILE A 80 -0.59 -9.24 16.60
N ASN A 81 -0.30 -8.44 17.63
CA ASN A 81 0.99 -7.76 17.74
C ASN A 81 2.16 -8.74 17.82
N ASP A 82 2.08 -9.75 18.68
CA ASP A 82 3.15 -10.74 18.85
C ASP A 82 3.38 -11.55 17.56
N LEU A 83 2.31 -11.91 16.85
CA LEU A 83 2.40 -12.60 15.55
C LEU A 83 2.96 -11.68 14.47
N SER A 84 2.59 -10.40 14.45
CA SER A 84 3.09 -9.41 13.49
C SER A 84 4.59 -9.17 13.65
N VAL A 85 5.09 -9.13 14.88
CA VAL A 85 6.54 -9.05 15.15
C VAL A 85 7.27 -10.26 14.58
N ARG A 86 6.73 -11.47 14.78
CA ARG A 86 7.31 -12.71 14.23
C ARG A 86 7.24 -12.77 12.69
N ALA A 87 6.13 -12.34 12.10
CA ALA A 87 5.99 -12.27 10.64
C ALA A 87 6.98 -11.27 10.03
N ALA A 88 7.27 -10.16 10.71
CA ALA A 88 8.24 -9.17 10.27
C ALA A 88 9.67 -9.71 10.14
N GLU A 89 10.02 -10.82 10.81
CA GLU A 89 11.32 -11.46 10.66
C GLU A 89 11.56 -12.03 9.25
N TYR A 90 10.48 -12.32 8.51
CA TYR A 90 10.55 -12.79 7.12
C TYR A 90 10.62 -11.64 6.11
N VAL A 91 10.37 -10.41 6.50
CA VAL A 91 10.25 -9.28 5.58
C VAL A 91 11.62 -8.81 5.08
N ILE A 92 11.75 -8.63 3.76
CA ILE A 92 12.85 -7.91 3.14
C ILE A 92 12.41 -6.45 2.93
N PRO A 93 12.86 -5.52 3.78
CA PRO A 93 12.38 -4.13 3.72
C PRO A 93 12.71 -3.46 2.38
N ASN A 94 11.73 -2.74 1.82
CA ASN A 94 11.88 -1.92 0.62
C ASN A 94 12.43 -2.70 -0.60
N GLU A 95 12.15 -4.00 -0.70
CA GLU A 95 12.68 -4.79 -1.81
C GLU A 95 12.11 -4.35 -3.15
N PHE A 96 10.83 -3.99 -3.20
CA PHE A 96 10.20 -3.45 -4.40
C PHE A 96 10.94 -2.21 -4.92
N ASP A 97 11.24 -1.25 -4.06
CA ASP A 97 11.99 -0.04 -4.40
C ASP A 97 13.41 -0.35 -4.88
N ARG A 98 14.08 -1.29 -4.20
CA ARG A 98 15.42 -1.75 -4.61
C ARG A 98 15.43 -2.44 -5.98
N LEU A 99 14.40 -3.23 -6.30
CA LEU A 99 14.27 -3.86 -7.61
C LEU A 99 14.07 -2.83 -8.71
N ILE A 100 13.15 -1.86 -8.51
CA ILE A 100 12.97 -0.76 -9.46
C ILE A 100 14.26 0.03 -9.65
N SER A 101 14.98 0.33 -8.57
CA SER A 101 16.25 1.06 -8.62
C SER A 101 17.34 0.32 -9.38
N ARG A 102 17.42 -1.03 -9.29
CA ARG A 102 18.37 -1.87 -10.05
C ARG A 102 18.19 -1.78 -11.55
N PHE A 103 16.98 -1.49 -12.03
CA PHE A 103 16.68 -1.27 -13.44
C PHE A 103 16.81 0.22 -13.84
N GLY A 104 17.53 1.02 -13.05
CA GLY A 104 17.70 2.44 -13.30
C GLY A 104 16.41 3.24 -13.10
N GLY A 105 15.43 2.67 -12.38
CA GLY A 105 14.21 3.34 -12.00
C GLY A 105 14.48 4.47 -11.03
N THR A 106 13.84 5.60 -11.28
CA THR A 106 13.92 6.80 -10.44
C THR A 106 12.55 7.40 -10.27
N LYS A 107 12.37 8.24 -9.26
CA LYS A 107 11.10 8.92 -8.98
C LYS A 107 9.94 7.94 -8.78
N LEU A 108 10.24 6.78 -8.17
CA LEU A 108 9.19 5.85 -7.75
C LEU A 108 8.27 6.57 -6.76
N ASN A 109 6.98 6.61 -7.09
CA ASN A 109 5.98 7.23 -6.25
C ASN A 109 4.59 6.70 -6.60
N ALA A 110 3.62 7.03 -5.75
CA ALA A 110 2.21 6.79 -5.98
C ALA A 110 1.38 7.95 -5.46
N GLY A 111 0.09 7.92 -5.71
CA GLY A 111 -0.84 8.89 -5.18
C GLY A 111 -2.28 8.45 -5.39
N THR A 112 -3.10 8.62 -4.37
CA THR A 112 -4.52 8.34 -4.38
C THR A 112 -5.31 9.64 -4.53
N SER A 113 -6.12 9.70 -5.58
CA SER A 113 -7.10 10.76 -5.83
C SER A 113 -8.51 10.28 -5.49
N TYR A 114 -9.53 11.11 -5.75
CA TYR A 114 -10.92 10.71 -5.58
C TYR A 114 -11.35 9.61 -6.55
N ASP A 115 -10.89 9.66 -7.81
CA ASP A 115 -11.33 8.77 -8.90
C ASP A 115 -10.38 7.63 -9.23
N TYR A 116 -9.11 7.73 -8.80
CA TYR A 116 -8.09 6.76 -9.19
C TYR A 116 -6.93 6.74 -8.20
N THR A 117 -6.19 5.64 -8.24
CA THR A 117 -4.86 5.49 -7.62
C THR A 117 -3.83 5.32 -8.72
N LEU A 118 -2.73 6.07 -8.64
CA LEU A 118 -1.66 6.10 -9.63
C LEU A 118 -0.35 5.62 -9.01
N TYR A 119 0.32 4.67 -9.68
CA TYR A 119 1.69 4.23 -9.36
C TYR A 119 2.58 4.56 -10.54
N PHE A 120 3.70 5.21 -10.33
CA PHE A 120 4.55 5.64 -11.42
C PHE A 120 6.03 5.70 -11.05
N ASN A 121 6.87 5.58 -12.08
CA ASN A 121 8.30 5.88 -12.00
C ASN A 121 8.88 6.12 -13.39
N THR A 122 10.12 6.62 -13.43
CA THR A 122 10.88 6.78 -14.66
C THR A 122 11.97 5.71 -14.72
N PHE A 123 12.23 5.13 -15.89
CA PHE A 123 13.24 4.08 -16.09
C PHE A 123 13.82 4.11 -17.51
N SER A 124 14.91 3.36 -17.73
CA SER A 124 15.53 3.27 -19.07
C SER A 124 14.75 2.34 -20.00
N PRO A 125 14.61 2.67 -21.31
CA PRO A 125 13.76 1.91 -22.26
C PRO A 125 14.06 0.42 -22.37
N GLN A 126 15.33 0.03 -22.17
CA GLN A 126 15.77 -1.37 -22.21
C GLN A 126 15.14 -2.25 -21.12
N TYR A 127 14.58 -1.67 -20.08
CA TYR A 127 13.99 -2.38 -18.94
C TYR A 127 12.45 -2.38 -18.93
N ILE A 128 11.82 -2.09 -20.06
CA ILE A 128 10.35 -2.04 -20.15
C ILE A 128 9.70 -3.39 -19.78
N SER A 129 10.31 -4.51 -20.17
CA SER A 129 9.79 -5.84 -19.85
C SER A 129 9.87 -6.13 -18.35
N GLN A 130 11.00 -5.82 -17.71
CA GLN A 130 11.20 -5.99 -16.26
C GLN A 130 10.27 -5.06 -15.47
N TRP A 131 10.09 -3.83 -15.93
CA TRP A 131 9.14 -2.90 -15.33
C TRP A 131 7.70 -3.45 -15.39
N ALA A 132 7.30 -3.99 -16.54
CA ALA A 132 5.97 -4.57 -16.71
C ALA A 132 5.78 -5.83 -15.85
N GLU A 133 6.79 -6.69 -15.76
CA GLU A 133 6.77 -7.90 -14.95
C GLU A 133 6.59 -7.59 -13.46
N ILE A 134 7.41 -6.67 -12.90
CA ILE A 134 7.33 -6.29 -11.49
C ILE A 134 5.98 -5.64 -11.16
N ASN A 135 5.48 -4.75 -12.02
CA ASN A 135 4.19 -4.11 -11.79
C ASN A 135 3.01 -5.08 -11.98
N SER A 136 3.11 -6.03 -12.91
CA SER A 136 2.13 -7.11 -13.05
C SER A 136 2.11 -8.00 -11.81
N GLU A 137 3.27 -8.44 -11.33
CA GLU A 137 3.39 -9.27 -10.13
C GLU A 137 2.74 -8.59 -8.91
N ARG A 138 3.03 -7.30 -8.69
CA ARG A 138 2.43 -6.50 -7.62
C ARG A 138 0.91 -6.45 -7.68
N LEU A 139 0.32 -6.39 -8.88
CA LEU A 139 -1.13 -6.28 -9.06
C LEU A 139 -1.85 -7.62 -8.98
N VAL A 140 -1.17 -8.71 -9.34
CA VAL A 140 -1.78 -10.05 -9.40
C VAL A 140 -1.62 -10.81 -8.08
N ASN A 141 -0.47 -10.68 -7.42
CA ASN A 141 -0.11 -11.46 -6.23
C ASN A 141 0.29 -10.58 -5.02
N PRO A 142 -0.43 -9.51 -4.69
CA PRO A 142 -0.05 -8.67 -3.55
C PRO A 142 -0.16 -9.44 -2.24
N VAL A 143 0.81 -9.22 -1.35
CA VAL A 143 0.79 -9.74 0.03
C VAL A 143 0.79 -8.57 1.01
N PHE A 144 -0.24 -8.51 1.84
CA PHE A 144 -0.47 -7.42 2.79
C PHE A 144 0.25 -7.70 4.12
N ARG A 145 1.58 -7.60 4.09
CA ARG A 145 2.43 -7.72 5.28
C ARG A 145 2.64 -6.38 5.96
N LEU A 146 3.04 -6.40 7.22
CA LEU A 146 3.24 -5.19 8.05
C LEU A 146 1.96 -4.31 8.15
N PHE A 147 0.79 -4.95 8.12
CA PHE A 147 -0.51 -4.30 8.05
C PHE A 147 -0.67 -3.24 9.15
N GLN A 148 -0.38 -3.57 10.41
CA GLN A 148 -0.60 -2.67 11.54
C GLN A 148 0.33 -1.45 11.49
N SER A 149 1.62 -1.64 11.25
CA SER A 149 2.58 -0.53 11.21
C SER A 149 2.30 0.43 10.06
N GLU A 150 1.82 -0.08 8.93
CA GLU A 150 1.46 0.77 7.80
C GLU A 150 0.17 1.55 8.05
N LEU A 151 -0.78 0.97 8.76
CA LEU A 151 -1.99 1.67 9.18
C LEU A 151 -1.65 2.88 10.06
N GLU A 152 -0.71 2.72 10.99
CA GLU A 152 -0.21 3.82 11.83
C GLU A 152 0.45 4.92 10.97
N THR A 153 1.28 4.54 9.99
CA THR A 153 1.92 5.49 9.06
C THR A 153 0.88 6.31 8.29
N VAL A 154 -0.11 5.67 7.68
CA VAL A 154 -1.17 6.34 6.91
C VAL A 154 -2.04 7.23 7.80
N TYR A 155 -2.28 6.80 9.04
CA TYR A 155 -3.02 7.60 10.02
C TYR A 155 -2.26 8.89 10.39
N GLU A 156 -0.94 8.81 10.62
CA GLU A 156 -0.11 9.97 10.90
C GLU A 156 -0.03 10.92 9.69
N GLU A 157 0.10 10.38 8.48
CA GLU A 157 0.04 11.20 7.26
C GLU A 157 -1.29 11.95 7.13
N LYS A 158 -2.42 11.28 7.39
CA LYS A 158 -3.74 11.91 7.38
C LYS A 158 -3.82 13.06 8.40
N ASN A 159 -3.30 12.86 9.60
CA ASN A 159 -3.25 13.90 10.62
C ASN A 159 -2.42 15.11 10.15
N MET A 160 -1.24 14.88 9.59
CA MET A 160 -0.38 15.94 9.05
C MET A 160 -1.07 16.76 7.95
N TYR A 161 -1.81 16.11 7.05
CA TYR A 161 -2.56 16.81 5.99
C TYR A 161 -3.80 17.52 6.53
N GLY A 162 -4.44 16.99 7.58
CA GLY A 162 -5.65 17.55 8.21
C GLY A 162 -5.42 18.84 9.01
N ASP A 163 -4.17 19.16 9.36
CA ASP A 163 -3.84 20.24 10.28
C ASP A 163 -3.91 21.66 9.66
N THR A 164 -4.17 21.80 8.35
CA THR A 164 -4.29 23.11 7.71
C THR A 164 -5.74 23.47 7.39
N MET A 165 -6.15 24.72 7.64
CA MET A 165 -7.50 25.22 7.28
C MET A 165 -7.79 25.05 5.78
N ALA A 166 -6.78 25.18 4.92
CA ALA A 166 -6.92 25.00 3.48
C ALA A 166 -7.24 23.53 3.13
N SER A 167 -6.56 22.59 3.76
CA SER A 167 -6.82 21.14 3.55
C SER A 167 -8.22 20.76 3.98
N VAL A 168 -8.66 21.23 5.16
CA VAL A 168 -10.03 21.00 5.67
C VAL A 168 -11.08 21.59 4.74
N ALA A 169 -10.86 22.80 4.22
CA ALA A 169 -11.78 23.45 3.29
C ALA A 169 -11.90 22.69 1.96
N ILE A 170 -10.74 22.25 1.41
CA ILE A 170 -10.69 21.46 0.18
C ILE A 170 -11.39 20.10 0.39
N GLU A 171 -11.11 19.41 1.49
CA GLU A 171 -11.77 18.15 1.85
C GLU A 171 -13.29 18.30 1.88
N LYS A 172 -13.81 19.30 2.61
CA LYS A 172 -15.24 19.59 2.71
C LYS A 172 -15.89 19.94 1.36
N LEU A 173 -15.21 20.72 0.53
CA LEU A 173 -15.69 21.05 -0.82
C LEU A 173 -15.74 19.81 -1.70
N THR A 174 -14.74 18.96 -1.62
CA THR A 174 -14.62 17.76 -2.44
C THR A 174 -15.60 16.68 -1.99
N GLU A 175 -15.76 16.49 -0.68
CA GLU A 175 -16.85 15.65 -0.12
C GLU A 175 -18.21 16.07 -0.69
N ARG A 176 -18.52 17.36 -0.62
CA ARG A 176 -19.80 17.88 -1.11
C ARG A 176 -19.98 17.77 -2.63
N TYR A 177 -18.89 17.74 -3.39
CA TYR A 177 -18.92 17.57 -4.84
C TYR A 177 -19.16 16.10 -5.25
N PHE A 178 -18.49 15.16 -4.58
CA PHE A 178 -18.58 13.74 -4.91
C PHE A 178 -19.68 12.98 -4.17
N TYR A 179 -20.12 13.52 -2.99
CA TYR A 179 -21.17 12.91 -2.15
C TYR A 179 -22.24 13.96 -1.79
N PRO A 180 -23.00 14.45 -2.80
CA PRO A 180 -24.02 15.48 -2.59
C PRO A 180 -25.21 14.98 -1.77
#